data_c56e9bca4375ee054bcb153192441bc8
#
_entry.id   c56e9bca4375ee054bcb153192441bc8
#
_cell.length_a   1.000
_cell.length_b   1.000
_cell.length_c   1.000
_cell.angle_alpha   90.00
_cell.angle_beta   90.00
_cell.angle_gamma   90.00
#
_symmetry.space_group_name_H-M   'P 1'
#
loop_
_entity.id
_entity.type
_entity.pdbx_description
1 polymer ?
#
loop_
_entity_poly.entity_id
_entity_poly.type
_entity_poly.pdbx_seq_one_letter_code
_entity_poly.pdbx_strand_id
1 'polypeptide(L)'
;MQRDRLAVLIILVSILAMTLVGVAVVSPIGAQSPDDAADRTISVDAVGGADAPPDRAVVRVAAVAEGDDPGAVRDDLESTADALRSNLDEAGVSDDAYETTDYRIDSYRPRPQDGRDVPEYRGAHAFEVTLDDPARVSAVIDAAADADAEVQNVEFTLSEATRTELREEAIANAMGDARTQADAIAKNGELHVTSIATVDATQRNFTPVRYGMAAGDGAAGQSTSVDLGDVSVEYAVKVTYNTTTG
;
A
#
# COMPACT_ATOMS: atom_id res chain seq x y z
N MET A 1 -16.60 -7.08 71.94
CA MET A 1 -18.07 -7.18 71.76
C MET A 1 -18.60 -6.85 70.35
N GLN A 2 -17.84 -6.28 69.47
CA GLN A 2 -18.34 -5.92 68.08
C GLN A 2 -18.00 -7.00 67.03
N ARG A 3 -16.98 -7.82 67.32
CA ARG A 3 -16.54 -8.87 66.36
C ARG A 3 -17.42 -10.12 66.45
N ASP A 4 -17.96 -10.42 67.63
CA ASP A 4 -18.80 -11.59 67.82
C ASP A 4 -20.21 -11.41 67.22
N ARG A 5 -20.70 -10.17 67.19
CA ARG A 5 -22.00 -9.84 66.54
C ARG A 5 -21.97 -9.97 65.03
N LEU A 6 -20.80 -9.70 64.41
CA LEU A 6 -20.60 -9.81 62.95
C LEU A 6 -20.54 -11.29 62.49
N ALA A 7 -19.92 -12.16 63.35
CA ALA A 7 -19.83 -13.58 63.05
C ALA A 7 -21.21 -14.27 63.15
N VAL A 8 -22.03 -13.86 64.07
CA VAL A 8 -23.41 -14.39 64.24
C VAL A 8 -24.32 -13.95 63.11
N LEU A 9 -24.13 -12.72 62.56
CA LEU A 9 -24.91 -12.20 61.44
C LEU A 9 -24.56 -12.89 60.13
N ILE A 10 -23.30 -13.23 59.93
CA ILE A 10 -22.85 -13.98 58.75
C ILE A 10 -23.37 -15.41 58.75
N ILE A 11 -23.41 -16.06 59.90
CA ILE A 11 -23.96 -17.43 60.08
C ILE A 11 -25.49 -17.46 59.85
N LEU A 12 -26.22 -16.44 60.29
CA LEU A 12 -27.67 -16.32 60.07
C LEU A 12 -28.02 -16.08 58.60
N VAL A 13 -27.22 -15.29 57.89
CA VAL A 13 -27.41 -15.07 56.43
C VAL A 13 -27.10 -16.33 55.64
N SER A 14 -26.10 -17.12 56.05
CA SER A 14 -25.75 -18.38 55.40
C SER A 14 -26.81 -19.47 55.59
N ILE A 15 -27.52 -19.50 56.75
CA ILE A 15 -28.59 -20.45 56.96
C ILE A 15 -29.87 -20.06 56.20
N LEU A 16 -30.15 -18.76 56.04
CA LEU A 16 -31.31 -18.32 55.28
C LEU A 16 -31.15 -18.56 53.74
N ALA A 17 -29.94 -18.65 53.25
CA ALA A 17 -29.65 -18.96 51.83
C ALA A 17 -29.81 -20.46 51.51
N MET A 18 -29.83 -21.35 52.53
CA MET A 18 -29.92 -22.81 52.31
C MET A 18 -31.35 -23.37 52.34
N THR A 19 -32.35 -22.56 52.72
CA THR A 19 -33.74 -23.02 52.76
C THR A 19 -34.60 -22.63 51.56
N LEU A 20 -34.02 -22.05 50.50
CA LEU A 20 -34.75 -21.62 49.29
C LEU A 20 -34.44 -22.51 48.06
N VAL A 21 -33.85 -23.70 48.28
CA VAL A 21 -33.63 -24.70 47.23
C VAL A 21 -34.53 -25.89 47.49
N GLY A 22 -35.79 -25.75 47.16
CA GLY A 22 -36.77 -26.82 47.39
C GLY A 22 -38.08 -26.67 46.63
N VAL A 23 -38.09 -25.94 45.50
CA VAL A 23 -39.16 -26.11 44.54
C VAL A 23 -38.48 -26.53 43.22
N ALA A 24 -38.39 -27.82 43.01
CA ALA A 24 -38.12 -28.40 41.73
C ALA A 24 -39.34 -28.04 40.84
N VAL A 25 -39.24 -26.93 40.11
CA VAL A 25 -40.04 -26.72 38.93
C VAL A 25 -39.52 -27.75 37.94
N VAL A 26 -40.22 -28.84 37.81
CA VAL A 26 -40.10 -29.75 36.69
C VAL A 26 -40.60 -28.94 35.49
N SER A 27 -39.72 -28.13 34.92
CA SER A 27 -39.94 -27.63 33.57
C SER A 27 -40.02 -28.87 32.68
N PRO A 28 -41.06 -28.96 31.82
CA PRO A 28 -41.07 -30.04 30.85
C PRO A 28 -39.75 -29.89 30.09
N ILE A 29 -39.00 -30.97 29.98
CA ILE A 29 -37.87 -31.11 29.08
C ILE A 29 -38.48 -30.81 27.71
N GLY A 30 -38.39 -29.54 27.29
CA GLY A 30 -38.70 -29.16 25.92
C GLY A 30 -37.82 -30.04 25.07
N ALA A 31 -38.45 -30.79 24.23
CA ALA A 31 -37.76 -31.49 23.15
C ALA A 31 -36.83 -30.46 22.50
N GLN A 32 -35.53 -30.59 22.75
CA GLN A 32 -34.54 -29.93 21.90
C GLN A 32 -34.87 -30.43 20.51
N SER A 33 -35.34 -29.50 19.68
CA SER A 33 -35.48 -29.76 18.28
C SER A 33 -34.10 -30.22 17.80
N PRO A 34 -34.00 -31.32 17.10
CA PRO A 34 -32.73 -31.80 16.55
C PRO A 34 -32.26 -30.97 15.35
N ASP A 35 -32.52 -29.64 15.37
CA ASP A 35 -32.14 -28.67 14.32
C ASP A 35 -31.02 -27.73 14.72
N ASP A 36 -30.29 -28.02 15.80
CA ASP A 36 -28.92 -27.54 15.95
C ASP A 36 -27.99 -28.48 15.15
N ALA A 37 -28.19 -28.54 13.84
CA ALA A 37 -27.09 -28.83 12.95
C ALA A 37 -26.08 -27.71 13.19
N ALA A 38 -25.10 -27.96 14.07
CA ALA A 38 -24.02 -27.02 14.33
C ALA A 38 -23.56 -26.54 12.97
N ASP A 39 -23.68 -25.23 12.71
CA ASP A 39 -23.25 -24.61 11.47
C ASP A 39 -21.78 -24.98 11.25
N ARG A 40 -21.58 -26.03 10.47
CA ARG A 40 -20.22 -26.49 10.14
C ARG A 40 -19.67 -25.55 9.10
N THR A 41 -18.58 -24.92 9.44
CA THR A 41 -17.93 -23.99 8.54
C THR A 41 -16.49 -24.42 8.24
N ILE A 42 -16.04 -24.09 7.05
CA ILE A 42 -14.63 -24.19 6.66
C ILE A 42 -14.12 -22.77 6.43
N SER A 43 -13.06 -22.37 7.14
CA SER A 43 -12.40 -21.10 6.93
C SER A 43 -11.06 -21.34 6.27
N VAL A 44 -10.79 -20.63 5.19
CA VAL A 44 -9.55 -20.71 4.42
C VAL A 44 -8.98 -19.31 4.17
N ASP A 45 -7.66 -19.22 4.11
CA ASP A 45 -6.94 -18.04 3.70
C ASP A 45 -6.28 -18.32 2.34
N ALA A 46 -6.46 -17.41 1.39
CA ALA A 46 -5.87 -17.53 0.06
C ALA A 46 -5.29 -16.20 -0.41
N VAL A 47 -4.36 -16.27 -1.34
CA VAL A 47 -3.74 -15.10 -1.97
C VAL A 47 -3.86 -15.25 -3.48
N GLY A 48 -4.37 -14.20 -4.13
CA GLY A 48 -4.38 -14.11 -5.58
C GLY A 48 -3.57 -12.91 -6.05
N GLY A 49 -2.88 -13.09 -7.15
CA GLY A 49 -2.11 -12.04 -7.83
C GLY A 49 -2.60 -11.84 -9.26
N ALA A 50 -2.30 -10.65 -9.79
CA ALA A 50 -2.42 -10.31 -11.19
C ALA A 50 -1.30 -9.33 -11.57
N ASP A 51 -0.81 -9.40 -12.80
CA ASP A 51 0.33 -8.65 -13.29
C ASP A 51 0.00 -8.01 -14.63
N ALA A 52 0.50 -6.80 -14.87
CA ALA A 52 0.44 -6.17 -16.18
C ALA A 52 1.68 -5.32 -16.45
N PRO A 53 2.05 -5.13 -17.72
CA PRO A 53 3.05 -4.13 -18.08
C PRO A 53 2.59 -2.74 -17.65
N PRO A 54 3.52 -1.85 -17.22
CA PRO A 54 3.17 -0.50 -16.83
C PRO A 54 2.60 0.28 -18.01
N ASP A 55 1.52 1.01 -17.78
CA ASP A 55 0.87 1.91 -18.72
C ASP A 55 0.99 3.38 -18.33
N ARG A 56 1.75 3.65 -17.25
CA ARG A 56 2.04 4.99 -16.76
C ARG A 56 3.45 5.07 -16.19
N ALA A 57 4.08 6.23 -16.33
CA ALA A 57 5.34 6.53 -15.66
C ALA A 57 5.25 7.84 -14.89
N VAL A 58 6.01 7.93 -13.80
CA VAL A 58 6.19 9.13 -13.00
C VAL A 58 7.68 9.43 -12.92
N VAL A 59 8.08 10.60 -13.40
CA VAL A 59 9.47 11.05 -13.36
C VAL A 59 9.58 12.24 -12.42
N ARG A 60 10.48 12.14 -11.43
CA ARG A 60 10.81 13.25 -10.56
C ARG A 60 12.08 13.92 -11.03
N VAL A 61 11.97 15.22 -11.31
CA VAL A 61 13.06 16.06 -11.78
C VAL A 61 13.21 17.25 -10.84
N ALA A 62 14.42 17.70 -10.58
CA ALA A 62 14.65 18.89 -9.75
C ALA A 62 15.68 19.82 -10.38
N ALA A 63 15.36 21.10 -10.45
CA ALA A 63 16.36 22.15 -10.51
C ALA A 63 17.06 22.22 -9.15
N VAL A 64 18.38 22.24 -9.14
CA VAL A 64 19.22 22.34 -7.93
C VAL A 64 20.23 23.46 -8.13
N ALA A 65 20.38 24.31 -7.10
CA ALA A 65 21.38 25.38 -7.11
C ALA A 65 22.05 25.50 -5.75
N GLU A 66 23.32 25.89 -5.74
CA GLU A 66 24.12 26.11 -4.54
C GLU A 66 24.87 27.46 -4.65
N GLY A 67 25.01 28.17 -3.55
CA GLY A 67 25.72 29.46 -3.53
C GLY A 67 25.79 30.06 -2.14
N ASP A 68 26.48 31.22 -2.05
CA ASP A 68 26.67 31.95 -0.80
C ASP A 68 25.61 33.05 -0.58
N ASP A 69 24.78 33.31 -1.58
CA ASP A 69 23.67 34.25 -1.54
C ASP A 69 22.35 33.59 -1.87
N PRO A 70 21.35 33.63 -0.98
CA PRO A 70 20.09 32.95 -1.21
C PRO A 70 19.26 33.55 -2.35
N GLY A 71 19.50 34.84 -2.70
CA GLY A 71 18.87 35.49 -3.85
C GLY A 71 19.40 34.94 -5.18
N ALA A 72 20.73 34.77 -5.26
CA ALA A 72 21.36 34.14 -6.43
C ALA A 72 20.90 32.69 -6.61
N VAL A 73 20.88 31.92 -5.53
CA VAL A 73 20.36 30.52 -5.55
C VAL A 73 18.92 30.49 -6.06
N ARG A 74 18.06 31.42 -5.65
CA ARG A 74 16.68 31.49 -6.14
C ARG A 74 16.65 31.78 -7.65
N ASP A 75 17.41 32.76 -8.11
CA ASP A 75 17.42 33.17 -9.52
C ASP A 75 17.95 32.04 -10.41
N ASP A 76 18.93 31.27 -9.96
CA ASP A 76 19.45 30.08 -10.65
C ASP A 76 18.39 28.96 -10.71
N LEU A 77 17.67 28.70 -9.59
CA LEU A 77 16.57 27.74 -9.58
C LEU A 77 15.45 28.10 -10.55
N GLU A 78 15.07 29.39 -10.61
CA GLU A 78 14.04 29.87 -11.54
C GLU A 78 14.51 29.71 -12.99
N SER A 79 15.77 30.03 -13.29
CA SER A 79 16.35 29.87 -14.63
C SER A 79 16.33 28.42 -15.11
N THR A 80 16.80 27.48 -14.26
CA THR A 80 16.80 26.05 -14.58
C THR A 80 15.37 25.52 -14.71
N ALA A 81 14.45 25.95 -13.83
CA ALA A 81 13.05 25.52 -13.89
C ALA A 81 12.34 26.02 -15.16
N ASP A 82 12.64 27.23 -15.62
CA ASP A 82 12.06 27.78 -16.86
C ASP A 82 12.62 27.06 -18.09
N ALA A 83 13.93 26.76 -18.12
CA ALA A 83 14.53 25.93 -19.15
C ALA A 83 13.92 24.53 -19.21
N LEU A 84 13.73 23.90 -18.04
CA LEU A 84 13.08 22.59 -17.93
C LEU A 84 11.66 22.61 -18.51
N ARG A 85 10.83 23.59 -18.15
CA ARG A 85 9.46 23.73 -18.69
C ARG A 85 9.46 23.90 -20.21
N SER A 86 10.36 24.74 -20.72
CA SER A 86 10.51 24.92 -22.16
C SER A 86 10.88 23.63 -22.88
N ASN A 87 11.85 22.89 -22.35
CA ASN A 87 12.29 21.62 -22.93
C ASN A 87 11.21 20.52 -22.84
N LEU A 88 10.42 20.50 -21.75
CA LEU A 88 9.28 19.60 -21.61
C LEU A 88 8.20 19.90 -22.66
N ASP A 89 7.88 21.18 -22.91
CA ASP A 89 6.93 21.59 -23.95
C ASP A 89 7.42 21.18 -25.33
N GLU A 90 8.72 21.43 -25.67
CA GLU A 90 9.34 20.99 -26.90
C GLU A 90 9.31 19.46 -27.07
N ALA A 91 9.46 18.71 -25.97
CA ALA A 91 9.28 17.26 -25.93
C ALA A 91 7.80 16.82 -26.05
N GLY A 92 6.86 17.77 -26.08
CA GLY A 92 5.42 17.54 -26.17
C GLY A 92 4.79 17.09 -24.86
N VAL A 93 5.41 17.37 -23.71
CA VAL A 93 4.83 17.19 -22.37
C VAL A 93 4.02 18.43 -22.05
N SER A 94 2.71 18.28 -21.89
CA SER A 94 1.81 19.41 -21.61
C SER A 94 1.94 19.89 -20.16
N ASP A 95 1.57 21.16 -19.92
CA ASP A 95 1.67 21.81 -18.61
C ASP A 95 0.83 21.10 -17.51
N ASP A 96 -0.21 20.39 -17.89
CA ASP A 96 -1.06 19.60 -16.99
C ASP A 96 -0.47 18.21 -16.64
N ALA A 97 0.61 17.80 -17.33
CA ALA A 97 1.29 16.55 -17.07
C ALA A 97 2.36 16.66 -15.97
N TYR A 98 2.66 17.86 -15.49
CA TYR A 98 3.62 18.03 -14.40
C TYR A 98 3.17 19.04 -13.35
N GLU A 99 3.63 18.85 -12.13
CA GLU A 99 3.36 19.74 -10.99
C GLU A 99 4.62 19.95 -10.14
N THR A 100 4.68 21.10 -9.46
CA THR A 100 5.71 21.35 -8.44
C THR A 100 5.38 20.57 -7.18
N THR A 101 6.29 19.71 -6.74
CA THR A 101 6.13 18.90 -5.53
C THR A 101 6.93 19.42 -4.34
N ASP A 102 8.00 20.17 -4.58
CA ASP A 102 8.82 20.76 -3.54
C ASP A 102 9.52 22.03 -4.03
N TYR A 103 9.63 23.03 -3.17
CA TYR A 103 10.44 24.22 -3.38
C TYR A 103 11.06 24.65 -2.05
N ARG A 104 12.39 24.62 -1.97
CA ARG A 104 13.09 25.00 -0.76
C ARG A 104 14.45 25.64 -1.04
N ILE A 105 14.86 26.54 -0.17
CA ILE A 105 16.22 27.07 -0.09
C ILE A 105 16.64 26.98 1.37
N ASP A 106 17.61 26.13 1.65
CA ASP A 106 18.09 25.86 2.99
C ASP A 106 19.50 26.43 3.21
N SER A 107 19.77 26.92 4.42
CA SER A 107 21.15 27.22 4.81
C SER A 107 21.87 25.93 5.13
N TYR A 108 22.86 25.61 4.33
CA TYR A 108 23.69 24.44 4.52
C TYR A 108 24.99 24.86 5.24
N ARG A 109 25.16 24.48 6.50
CA ARG A 109 26.39 24.67 7.26
C ARG A 109 27.06 23.31 7.45
N PRO A 110 27.91 22.89 6.52
CA PRO A 110 28.72 21.69 6.75
C PRO A 110 29.66 21.97 7.93
N ARG A 111 29.95 20.94 8.71
CA ARG A 111 31.03 21.02 9.69
C ARG A 111 32.33 21.33 8.95
N PRO A 112 33.16 22.29 9.42
CA PRO A 112 34.44 22.58 8.78
C PRO A 112 35.34 21.34 8.87
N GLN A 113 35.35 20.54 7.85
CA GLN A 113 36.31 19.47 7.64
C GLN A 113 36.88 19.72 6.24
N ASP A 114 38.19 19.94 6.17
CA ASP A 114 39.01 19.93 4.96
C ASP A 114 39.12 21.21 4.10
N GLY A 115 38.91 22.41 4.62
CA GLY A 115 39.34 23.64 3.93
C GLY A 115 38.79 23.84 2.52
N ARG A 116 37.62 23.23 2.19
CA ARG A 116 36.86 23.47 0.96
C ARG A 116 35.89 24.61 1.20
N ASP A 117 35.80 25.51 0.25
CA ASP A 117 34.71 26.47 0.18
C ASP A 117 33.43 25.66 -0.11
N VAL A 118 32.56 25.58 0.89
CA VAL A 118 31.29 24.89 0.77
C VAL A 118 30.22 25.97 0.75
N PRO A 119 29.30 25.95 -0.25
CA PRO A 119 28.25 26.95 -0.37
C PRO A 119 27.40 27.02 0.92
N GLU A 120 27.02 28.26 1.28
CA GLU A 120 26.20 28.48 2.50
C GLU A 120 24.74 28.11 2.31
N TYR A 121 24.24 28.10 1.07
CA TYR A 121 22.85 27.84 0.71
C TYR A 121 22.77 26.77 -0.36
N ARG A 122 21.77 25.93 -0.24
CA ARG A 122 21.36 24.96 -1.26
C ARG A 122 19.86 25.07 -1.48
N GLY A 123 19.45 25.14 -2.73
CA GLY A 123 18.07 25.18 -3.13
C GLY A 123 17.69 23.98 -4.00
N ALA A 124 16.42 23.63 -3.97
CA ALA A 124 15.82 22.65 -4.88
C ALA A 124 14.40 23.09 -5.26
N HIS A 125 14.07 22.96 -6.53
CA HIS A 125 12.72 23.11 -7.06
C HIS A 125 12.38 21.82 -7.81
N ALA A 126 11.56 20.95 -7.17
CA ALA A 126 11.25 19.63 -7.68
C ALA A 126 9.90 19.60 -8.38
N PHE A 127 9.88 18.88 -9.49
CA PHE A 127 8.70 18.60 -10.31
C PHE A 127 8.44 17.12 -10.38
N GLU A 128 7.16 16.73 -10.41
CA GLU A 128 6.71 15.39 -10.73
C GLU A 128 6.03 15.43 -12.11
N VAL A 129 6.55 14.69 -13.06
CA VAL A 129 6.03 14.57 -14.43
C VAL A 129 5.32 13.22 -14.54
N THR A 130 4.03 13.23 -14.83
CA THR A 130 3.22 12.02 -15.05
C THR A 130 2.98 11.80 -16.53
N LEU A 131 3.34 10.61 -17.00
CA LEU A 131 3.22 10.21 -18.41
C LEU A 131 2.25 9.04 -18.53
N ASP A 132 1.25 9.17 -19.40
CA ASP A 132 0.34 8.07 -19.77
C ASP A 132 0.95 7.08 -20.76
N ASP A 133 2.16 7.37 -21.27
CA ASP A 133 2.96 6.48 -22.10
C ASP A 133 4.37 6.34 -21.52
N PRO A 134 4.72 5.20 -20.93
CA PRO A 134 6.05 4.95 -20.38
C PRO A 134 7.20 5.08 -21.38
N ALA A 135 6.94 4.89 -22.67
CA ALA A 135 7.97 5.03 -23.70
C ALA A 135 8.49 6.48 -23.82
N ARG A 136 7.77 7.46 -23.30
CA ARG A 136 8.15 8.88 -23.34
C ARG A 136 9.11 9.30 -22.21
N VAL A 137 9.43 8.40 -21.29
CA VAL A 137 10.36 8.68 -20.17
C VAL A 137 11.71 9.20 -20.66
N SER A 138 12.26 8.63 -21.75
CA SER A 138 13.53 9.09 -22.31
C SER A 138 13.50 10.56 -22.73
N ALA A 139 12.40 11.03 -23.31
CA ALA A 139 12.26 12.43 -23.73
C ALA A 139 12.24 13.38 -22.52
N VAL A 140 11.66 12.98 -21.39
CA VAL A 140 11.70 13.76 -20.15
C VAL A 140 13.10 13.78 -19.53
N ILE A 141 13.83 12.66 -19.59
CA ILE A 141 15.22 12.59 -19.13
C ILE A 141 16.10 13.50 -19.96
N ASP A 142 15.96 13.48 -21.29
CA ASP A 142 16.71 14.34 -22.21
C ASP A 142 16.38 15.82 -21.96
N ALA A 143 15.09 16.17 -21.80
CA ALA A 143 14.65 17.54 -21.48
C ALA A 143 15.22 18.04 -20.15
N ALA A 144 15.32 17.17 -19.14
CA ALA A 144 15.93 17.48 -17.85
C ALA A 144 17.45 17.71 -17.98
N ALA A 145 18.14 16.84 -18.72
CA ALA A 145 19.58 16.96 -18.94
C ALA A 145 19.94 18.25 -19.72
N ASP A 146 19.15 18.60 -20.74
CA ASP A 146 19.35 19.83 -21.53
C ASP A 146 19.05 21.12 -20.73
N ALA A 147 18.31 20.99 -19.60
CA ALA A 147 18.04 22.08 -18.68
C ALA A 147 19.00 22.12 -17.48
N ASP A 148 20.01 21.26 -17.40
CA ASP A 148 20.87 21.08 -16.21
C ASP A 148 20.07 20.71 -14.94
N ALA A 149 18.90 20.05 -15.11
CA ALA A 149 18.09 19.56 -14.01
C ALA A 149 18.42 18.09 -13.67
N GLU A 150 18.30 17.75 -12.38
CA GLU A 150 18.58 16.39 -11.88
C GLU A 150 17.36 15.49 -12.01
N VAL A 151 17.49 14.33 -12.65
CA VAL A 151 16.48 13.26 -12.60
C VAL A 151 16.68 12.50 -11.30
N GLN A 152 15.74 12.64 -10.37
CA GLN A 152 15.83 12.04 -9.03
C GLN A 152 15.30 10.60 -8.99
N ASN A 153 14.21 10.34 -9.70
CA ASN A 153 13.55 9.03 -9.70
C ASN A 153 12.72 8.84 -10.97
N VAL A 154 12.65 7.60 -11.43
CA VAL A 154 11.72 7.14 -12.45
C VAL A 154 10.94 5.96 -11.88
N GLU A 155 9.62 6.08 -11.87
CA GLU A 155 8.72 5.02 -11.41
C GLU A 155 7.79 4.63 -12.55
N PHE A 156 7.76 3.34 -12.89
CA PHE A 156 6.80 2.76 -13.81
C PHE A 156 5.66 2.14 -13.03
N THR A 157 4.45 2.54 -13.35
CA THR A 157 3.26 2.21 -12.59
C THR A 157 2.07 1.95 -13.51
N LEU A 158 0.89 1.79 -12.94
CA LEU A 158 -0.34 1.57 -13.67
C LEU A 158 -1.25 2.80 -13.57
N SER A 159 -2.02 3.04 -14.61
CA SER A 159 -3.16 3.94 -14.55
C SER A 159 -4.19 3.45 -13.53
N GLU A 160 -5.07 4.33 -13.06
CA GLU A 160 -6.13 3.96 -12.13
C GLU A 160 -7.09 2.92 -12.74
N ALA A 161 -7.33 3.00 -14.06
CA ALA A 161 -8.17 2.04 -14.78
C ALA A 161 -7.55 0.63 -14.75
N THR A 162 -6.32 0.48 -15.21
CA THR A 162 -5.60 -0.79 -15.24
C THR A 162 -5.39 -1.36 -13.83
N ARG A 163 -5.10 -0.48 -12.85
CA ARG A 163 -5.01 -0.89 -11.44
C ARG A 163 -6.32 -1.46 -10.90
N THR A 164 -7.45 -0.90 -11.33
CA THR A 164 -8.77 -1.40 -10.92
C THR A 164 -9.06 -2.77 -11.55
N GLU A 165 -8.75 -2.94 -12.83
CA GLU A 165 -8.90 -4.23 -13.52
C GLU A 165 -8.04 -5.32 -12.88
N LEU A 166 -6.75 -5.05 -12.61
CA LEU A 166 -5.87 -6.02 -11.95
C LEU A 166 -6.32 -6.34 -10.51
N ARG A 167 -6.89 -5.35 -9.80
CA ARG A 167 -7.48 -5.59 -8.48
C ARG A 167 -8.61 -6.59 -8.54
N GLU A 168 -9.52 -6.44 -9.50
CA GLU A 168 -10.64 -7.35 -9.70
C GLU A 168 -10.14 -8.75 -10.07
N GLU A 169 -9.14 -8.84 -10.92
CA GLU A 169 -8.53 -10.12 -11.31
C GLU A 169 -7.83 -10.80 -10.13
N ALA A 170 -7.02 -10.06 -9.35
CA ALA A 170 -6.33 -10.59 -8.17
C ALA A 170 -7.33 -11.11 -7.12
N ILE A 171 -8.45 -10.41 -6.90
CA ILE A 171 -9.52 -10.86 -6.02
C ILE A 171 -10.18 -12.13 -6.57
N ALA A 172 -10.47 -12.18 -7.86
CA ALA A 172 -11.06 -13.36 -8.49
C ALA A 172 -10.15 -14.59 -8.36
N ASN A 173 -8.85 -14.42 -8.58
CA ASN A 173 -7.85 -15.47 -8.41
C ASN A 173 -7.78 -15.96 -6.95
N ALA A 174 -7.75 -15.02 -5.97
CA ALA A 174 -7.77 -15.36 -4.55
C ALA A 174 -9.03 -16.12 -4.13
N MET A 175 -10.20 -15.69 -4.61
CA MET A 175 -11.48 -16.36 -4.34
C MET A 175 -11.55 -17.75 -4.97
N GLY A 176 -11.02 -17.92 -6.19
CA GLY A 176 -10.90 -19.21 -6.87
C GLY A 176 -10.03 -20.20 -6.10
N ASP A 177 -8.89 -19.74 -5.61
CA ASP A 177 -7.98 -20.54 -4.78
C ASP A 177 -8.62 -20.90 -3.43
N ALA A 178 -9.25 -19.93 -2.75
CA ALA A 178 -10.00 -20.19 -1.51
C ALA A 178 -11.08 -21.25 -1.69
N ARG A 179 -11.81 -21.20 -2.80
CA ARG A 179 -12.84 -22.21 -3.13
C ARG A 179 -12.22 -23.59 -3.34
N THR A 180 -11.14 -23.67 -4.09
CA THR A 180 -10.41 -24.91 -4.34
C THR A 180 -9.91 -25.55 -3.03
N GLN A 181 -9.36 -24.76 -2.14
CA GLN A 181 -8.92 -25.22 -0.82
C GLN A 181 -10.09 -25.71 0.04
N ALA A 182 -11.19 -24.95 0.07
CA ALA A 182 -12.38 -25.31 0.85
C ALA A 182 -13.01 -26.62 0.36
N ASP A 183 -13.10 -26.81 -0.96
CA ASP A 183 -13.62 -28.05 -1.56
C ASP A 183 -12.71 -29.26 -1.26
N ALA A 184 -11.39 -29.07 -1.27
CA ALA A 184 -10.44 -30.11 -0.89
C ALA A 184 -10.57 -30.51 0.58
N ILE A 185 -10.73 -29.54 1.49
CA ILE A 185 -10.96 -29.79 2.94
C ILE A 185 -12.28 -30.49 3.13
N ALA A 186 -13.36 -30.01 2.50
CA ALA A 186 -14.69 -30.59 2.60
C ALA A 186 -14.70 -32.06 2.16
N LYS A 187 -14.07 -32.37 1.03
CA LYS A 187 -13.96 -33.74 0.51
C LYS A 187 -13.29 -34.68 1.49
N ASN A 188 -12.24 -34.27 2.17
CA ASN A 188 -11.54 -35.09 3.15
C ASN A 188 -12.33 -35.22 4.48
N GLY A 189 -13.23 -34.29 4.77
CA GLY A 189 -14.10 -34.28 5.94
C GLY A 189 -15.49 -34.87 5.71
N GLU A 190 -15.76 -35.46 4.54
CA GLU A 190 -17.09 -35.95 4.15
C GLU A 190 -18.16 -34.86 4.25
N LEU A 191 -17.79 -33.64 3.87
CA LEU A 191 -18.64 -32.45 3.83
C LEU A 191 -18.83 -31.95 2.42
N HIS A 192 -19.84 -31.11 2.22
CA HIS A 192 -20.08 -30.36 0.99
C HIS A 192 -20.14 -28.87 1.26
N VAL A 193 -19.37 -28.07 0.52
CA VAL A 193 -19.42 -26.60 0.57
C VAL A 193 -20.71 -26.12 -0.08
N THR A 194 -21.52 -25.34 0.63
CA THR A 194 -22.84 -24.89 0.16
C THR A 194 -22.88 -23.41 -0.23
N SER A 195 -22.38 -22.54 0.64
CA SER A 195 -22.42 -21.09 0.43
C SER A 195 -21.26 -20.41 1.15
N ILE A 196 -21.03 -19.16 0.79
CA ILE A 196 -20.12 -18.28 1.52
C ILE A 196 -20.86 -17.70 2.74
N ALA A 197 -20.27 -17.79 3.93
CA ALA A 197 -20.76 -17.18 5.15
C ALA A 197 -20.16 -15.77 5.35
N THR A 198 -18.83 -15.64 5.22
CA THR A 198 -18.12 -14.35 5.32
C THR A 198 -16.95 -14.30 4.37
N VAL A 199 -16.63 -13.08 3.92
CA VAL A 199 -15.42 -12.77 3.15
C VAL A 199 -14.78 -11.53 3.72
N ASP A 200 -13.50 -11.63 4.07
CA ASP A 200 -12.64 -10.50 4.37
C ASP A 200 -11.56 -10.42 3.29
N ALA A 201 -11.44 -9.28 2.61
CA ALA A 201 -10.46 -9.08 1.55
C ALA A 201 -9.55 -7.91 1.91
N THR A 202 -8.24 -8.11 1.78
CA THR A 202 -7.24 -7.10 2.08
C THR A 202 -6.19 -7.06 0.98
N GLN A 203 -5.90 -5.87 0.46
CA GLN A 203 -4.78 -5.68 -0.46
C GLN A 203 -3.48 -5.89 0.31
N ARG A 204 -2.64 -6.79 -0.16
CA ARG A 204 -1.34 -7.12 0.46
C ARG A 204 -0.21 -6.31 -0.11
N ASN A 205 -0.16 -6.22 -1.42
CA ASN A 205 0.97 -5.61 -2.11
C ASN A 205 0.53 -4.89 -3.38
N PHE A 206 1.22 -3.79 -3.67
CA PHE A 206 1.26 -3.11 -4.95
C PHE A 206 2.72 -2.73 -5.17
N THR A 207 3.36 -3.36 -6.15
CA THR A 207 4.80 -3.19 -6.37
C THR A 207 5.04 -2.53 -7.72
N PRO A 208 5.19 -1.18 -7.75
CA PRO A 208 5.65 -0.48 -8.94
C PRO A 208 7.13 -0.79 -9.20
N VAL A 209 7.54 -0.71 -10.45
CA VAL A 209 8.95 -0.87 -10.82
C VAL A 209 9.64 0.50 -10.67
N ARG A 210 10.69 0.56 -9.85
CA ARG A 210 11.45 1.80 -9.59
C ARG A 210 12.88 1.66 -10.09
N TYR A 211 13.32 2.67 -10.82
CA TYR A 211 14.71 2.83 -11.21
C TYR A 211 15.27 4.08 -10.53
N GLY A 212 16.16 3.89 -9.56
CA GLY A 212 16.97 4.97 -9.01
C GLY A 212 18.12 5.25 -9.97
N MET A 213 18.22 6.47 -10.48
CA MET A 213 19.41 6.93 -11.19
C MET A 213 20.51 7.15 -10.14
N ALA A 214 21.45 6.20 -10.05
CA ALA A 214 22.71 6.50 -9.39
C ALA A 214 23.48 7.49 -10.28
N ALA A 215 23.91 8.61 -9.70
CA ALA A 215 24.83 9.53 -10.37
C ALA A 215 26.11 8.76 -10.74
N GLY A 216 26.17 8.28 -11.96
CA GLY A 216 27.29 7.53 -12.54
C GLY A 216 27.94 8.37 -13.59
N ASP A 217 29.25 8.55 -13.45
CA ASP A 217 30.13 9.23 -14.39
C ASP A 217 29.88 8.85 -15.85
N GLY A 218 29.61 9.84 -16.66
CA GLY A 218 29.32 9.89 -18.05
C GLY A 218 29.80 8.77 -18.96
N ALA A 219 28.83 8.17 -19.64
CA ALA A 219 29.03 7.67 -20.99
C ALA A 219 27.97 8.32 -21.88
N ALA A 220 28.32 9.44 -22.49
CA ALA A 220 27.53 10.08 -23.52
C ALA A 220 27.43 9.11 -24.73
N GLY A 221 26.18 8.73 -25.06
CA GLY A 221 25.89 8.13 -26.38
C GLY A 221 25.27 6.74 -26.40
N GLN A 222 24.66 6.24 -25.32
CA GLN A 222 23.82 5.04 -25.40
C GLN A 222 22.39 5.40 -25.00
N SER A 223 21.43 5.10 -25.89
CA SER A 223 20.02 5.15 -25.58
C SER A 223 19.77 4.21 -24.38
N THR A 224 19.27 4.76 -23.28
CA THR A 224 18.89 4.00 -22.11
C THR A 224 17.67 3.12 -22.44
N SER A 225 17.90 1.86 -22.82
CA SER A 225 16.79 0.91 -22.91
C SER A 225 16.49 0.40 -21.50
N VAL A 226 15.35 0.80 -20.99
CA VAL A 226 14.84 0.29 -19.70
C VAL A 226 13.98 -0.92 -19.99
N ASP A 227 14.42 -2.09 -19.54
CA ASP A 227 13.60 -3.32 -19.63
C ASP A 227 12.52 -3.26 -18.54
N LEU A 228 11.28 -3.03 -18.95
CA LEU A 228 10.15 -2.82 -18.06
C LEU A 228 9.63 -4.17 -17.55
N GLY A 229 9.82 -4.44 -16.26
CA GLY A 229 9.13 -5.55 -15.60
C GLY A 229 7.65 -5.25 -15.37
N ASP A 230 6.84 -6.30 -15.20
CA ASP A 230 5.41 -6.15 -14.90
C ASP A 230 5.18 -5.58 -13.49
N VAL A 231 4.11 -4.82 -13.35
CA VAL A 231 3.60 -4.33 -12.07
C VAL A 231 2.65 -5.35 -11.49
N SER A 232 2.90 -5.77 -10.26
CA SER A 232 2.12 -6.81 -9.57
C SER A 232 1.13 -6.22 -8.56
N VAL A 233 -0.06 -6.80 -8.50
CA VAL A 233 -1.09 -6.54 -7.50
C VAL A 233 -1.46 -7.83 -6.79
N GLU A 234 -1.42 -7.86 -5.46
CA GLU A 234 -1.77 -9.03 -4.66
C GLU A 234 -2.88 -8.74 -3.66
N TYR A 235 -3.85 -9.65 -3.59
CA TYR A 235 -4.92 -9.63 -2.59
C TYR A 235 -4.94 -10.91 -1.76
N ALA A 236 -5.08 -10.75 -0.45
CA ALA A 236 -5.38 -11.83 0.45
C ALA A 236 -6.88 -11.83 0.77
N VAL A 237 -7.49 -12.99 0.73
CA VAL A 237 -8.86 -13.20 1.16
C VAL A 237 -8.92 -14.24 2.26
N LYS A 238 -9.76 -13.97 3.26
CA LYS A 238 -10.18 -14.96 4.25
C LYS A 238 -11.65 -15.25 4.01
N VAL A 239 -11.96 -16.49 3.66
CA VAL A 239 -13.31 -16.89 3.31
C VAL A 239 -13.79 -17.99 4.26
N THR A 240 -14.96 -17.78 4.84
CA THR A 240 -15.65 -18.80 5.62
C THR A 240 -16.83 -19.33 4.80
N TYR A 241 -16.85 -20.61 4.59
CA TYR A 241 -17.90 -21.32 3.86
C TYR A 241 -18.79 -22.11 4.81
N ASN A 242 -20.08 -22.09 4.56
CA ASN A 242 -21.03 -23.02 5.18
C ASN A 242 -20.91 -24.40 4.53
N THR A 243 -21.07 -25.45 5.32
CA THR A 243 -20.98 -26.83 4.84
C THR A 243 -22.13 -27.68 5.37
N THR A 244 -22.46 -28.73 4.62
CA THR A 244 -23.41 -29.79 5.03
C THR A 244 -22.71 -31.13 5.01
N THR A 245 -23.23 -32.11 5.79
CA THR A 245 -22.87 -33.51 5.65
C THR A 245 -23.54 -34.07 4.38
N GLY A 246 -22.81 -34.91 3.65
CA GLY A 246 -23.35 -35.67 2.52
C GLY A 246 -24.31 -36.79 2.94
#